data_3cc8ac07c605e07cdfb5c92813aa9a70
#
_entry.id   3cc8ac07c605e07cdfb5c92813aa9a70
#
_cell.length_a   1.000
_cell.length_b   1.000
_cell.length_c   1.000
_cell.angle_alpha   90.00
_cell.angle_beta   90.00
_cell.angle_gamma   90.00
#
_symmetry.space_group_name_H-M   'P 1'
#
loop_
_entity.id
_entity.type
_entity.pdbx_description
1 polymer ?
#
loop_
_entity_poly.entity_id
_entity_poly.type
_entity_poly.pdbx_seq_one_letter_code
_entity_poly.pdbx_strand_id
1 'polypeptide(L)'
;MLVALLATACATPDPRSADGFARWRANNSDEVAAFETHLRGQELHELVPLAQLLRSASSWEDCQAAPYAVPPAAQWADASAVLQLIQALKAQGVLGAFEVHSSYRNPALNACAGGAARSAHLLAYAVDLTPASPPALPLTLEALCSFWRTQGAVWKMGLGRYASGRIHIDTYGWRTWGGDGTARTSLCQTAS
;
A
#
# COMPACT_ATOMS: atom_id res chain seq x y z
N MET A 1 -43.26 -25.92 29.35
CA MET A 1 -41.82 -25.93 29.09
C MET A 1 -41.56 -25.06 27.87
N LEU A 2 -41.01 -23.85 28.03
CA LEU A 2 -40.63 -22.98 26.88
C LEU A 2 -39.19 -23.35 26.51
N VAL A 3 -38.99 -23.86 25.31
CA VAL A 3 -37.65 -24.07 24.76
C VAL A 3 -37.20 -22.75 24.09
N ALA A 4 -36.26 -22.04 24.71
CA ALA A 4 -35.63 -20.87 24.14
C ALA A 4 -34.64 -21.33 23.07
N LEU A 5 -34.94 -21.07 21.80
CA LEU A 5 -33.95 -21.19 20.72
C LEU A 5 -32.94 -20.07 20.88
N LEU A 6 -31.72 -20.40 21.29
CA LEU A 6 -30.57 -19.51 21.21
C LEU A 6 -30.15 -19.42 19.73
N ALA A 7 -30.51 -18.31 19.08
CA ALA A 7 -29.95 -17.97 17.77
C ALA A 7 -28.50 -17.55 17.98
N THR A 8 -27.55 -18.43 17.67
CA THR A 8 -26.14 -18.08 17.52
C THR A 8 -25.99 -17.18 16.30
N ALA A 9 -25.87 -15.88 16.53
CA ALA A 9 -25.45 -14.95 15.48
C ALA A 9 -24.03 -15.34 15.04
N CYS A 10 -23.88 -15.92 13.85
CA CYS A 10 -22.58 -16.08 13.20
C CYS A 10 -22.03 -14.67 12.95
N ALA A 11 -21.05 -14.24 13.74
CA ALA A 11 -20.33 -13.01 13.46
C ALA A 11 -19.69 -13.15 12.06
N THR A 12 -19.97 -12.20 11.18
CA THR A 12 -19.28 -12.12 9.89
C THR A 12 -17.80 -11.88 10.17
N PRO A 13 -16.88 -12.75 9.72
CA PRO A 13 -15.46 -12.57 9.97
C PRO A 13 -14.98 -11.25 9.37
N ASP A 14 -14.01 -10.60 10.05
CA ASP A 14 -13.35 -9.40 9.56
C ASP A 14 -12.93 -9.59 8.09
N PRO A 15 -13.39 -8.74 7.16
CA PRO A 15 -13.04 -8.84 5.74
C PRO A 15 -11.54 -8.81 5.46
N ARG A 16 -10.73 -8.17 6.33
CA ARG A 16 -9.26 -8.13 6.23
C ARG A 16 -8.52 -9.21 7.02
N SER A 17 -9.24 -10.12 7.66
CA SER A 17 -8.66 -11.37 8.19
C SER A 17 -8.18 -12.30 7.06
N ALA A 18 -7.41 -13.33 7.42
CA ALA A 18 -7.00 -14.37 6.47
C ALA A 18 -8.20 -15.05 5.77
N ASP A 19 -9.25 -15.37 6.53
CA ASP A 19 -10.48 -15.95 6.00
C ASP A 19 -11.27 -14.96 5.13
N GLY A 20 -11.26 -13.68 5.49
CA GLY A 20 -11.85 -12.60 4.70
C GLY A 20 -11.17 -12.46 3.35
N PHE A 21 -9.85 -12.46 3.34
CA PHE A 21 -9.06 -12.43 2.10
C PHE A 21 -9.29 -13.69 1.25
N ALA A 22 -9.30 -14.88 1.86
CA ALA A 22 -9.53 -16.13 1.13
C ALA A 22 -10.89 -16.13 0.41
N ARG A 23 -11.95 -15.65 1.07
CA ARG A 23 -13.28 -15.51 0.45
C ARG A 23 -13.30 -14.49 -0.69
N TRP A 24 -12.69 -13.32 -0.47
CA TRP A 24 -12.59 -12.28 -1.51
C TRP A 24 -11.81 -12.82 -2.72
N ARG A 25 -10.67 -13.49 -2.49
CA ARG A 25 -9.84 -14.11 -3.53
C ARG A 25 -10.61 -15.16 -4.33
N ALA A 26 -11.42 -15.98 -3.68
CA ALA A 26 -12.23 -16.99 -4.36
C ALA A 26 -13.25 -16.38 -5.35
N ASN A 27 -13.80 -15.20 -5.02
CA ASN A 27 -14.72 -14.46 -5.88
C ASN A 27 -14.03 -13.63 -6.98
N ASN A 28 -12.69 -13.51 -6.93
CA ASN A 28 -11.86 -12.74 -7.87
C ASN A 28 -10.70 -13.61 -8.39
N SER A 29 -10.90 -14.93 -8.49
CA SER A 29 -9.85 -15.93 -8.70
C SER A 29 -9.00 -15.69 -9.94
N ASP A 30 -9.64 -15.37 -11.06
CA ASP A 30 -8.98 -15.25 -12.36
C ASP A 30 -8.08 -14.00 -12.42
N GLU A 31 -8.61 -12.87 -11.95
CA GLU A 31 -7.85 -11.61 -11.91
C GLU A 31 -6.66 -11.71 -10.94
N VAL A 32 -6.88 -12.30 -9.77
CA VAL A 32 -5.82 -12.51 -8.77
C VAL A 32 -4.76 -13.47 -9.30
N ALA A 33 -5.15 -14.60 -9.91
CA ALA A 33 -4.20 -15.57 -10.47
C ALA A 33 -3.37 -14.98 -11.62
N ALA A 34 -4.00 -14.15 -12.47
CA ALA A 34 -3.31 -13.48 -13.57
C ALA A 34 -2.29 -12.45 -13.04
N PHE A 35 -2.66 -11.66 -12.02
CA PHE A 35 -1.76 -10.70 -11.40
C PHE A 35 -0.61 -11.40 -10.65
N GLU A 36 -0.87 -12.48 -9.90
CA GLU A 36 0.17 -13.29 -9.29
C GLU A 36 1.14 -13.86 -10.33
N THR A 37 0.64 -14.34 -11.47
CA THR A 37 1.48 -14.84 -12.57
C THR A 37 2.38 -13.75 -13.12
N HIS A 38 1.85 -12.53 -13.31
CA HIS A 38 2.64 -11.37 -13.70
C HIS A 38 3.77 -11.07 -12.69
N LEU A 39 3.45 -11.05 -11.40
CA LEU A 39 4.45 -10.80 -10.34
C LEU A 39 5.51 -11.91 -10.25
N ARG A 40 5.12 -13.18 -10.47
CA ARG A 40 6.07 -14.31 -10.54
C ARG A 40 7.05 -14.17 -11.68
N GLY A 41 6.57 -13.77 -12.86
CA GLY A 41 7.42 -13.53 -14.02
C GLY A 41 8.47 -12.43 -13.81
N GLN A 42 8.29 -11.60 -12.77
CA GLN A 42 9.21 -10.51 -12.39
C GLN A 42 9.94 -10.76 -11.06
N GLU A 43 9.78 -11.95 -10.46
CA GLU A 43 10.35 -12.33 -9.15
C GLU A 43 9.94 -11.40 -7.99
N LEU A 44 8.75 -10.81 -8.07
CA LEU A 44 8.23 -9.85 -7.10
C LEU A 44 7.16 -10.42 -6.16
N HIS A 45 6.70 -11.66 -6.39
CA HIS A 45 5.53 -12.25 -5.74
C HIS A 45 5.72 -12.57 -4.24
N GLU A 46 6.97 -12.67 -3.77
CA GLU A 46 7.30 -12.94 -2.36
C GLU A 46 7.70 -11.68 -1.57
N LEU A 47 7.80 -10.53 -2.25
CA LEU A 47 8.28 -9.31 -1.64
C LEU A 47 7.32 -8.74 -0.58
N VAL A 48 6.02 -8.83 -0.87
CA VAL A 48 4.92 -8.41 0.00
C VAL A 48 3.85 -9.50 -0.03
N PRO A 49 3.29 -9.91 1.13
CA PRO A 49 2.15 -10.84 1.14
C PRO A 49 1.02 -10.32 0.26
N LEU A 50 0.48 -11.15 -0.62
CA LEU A 50 -0.53 -10.74 -1.61
C LEU A 50 -1.75 -10.08 -0.94
N ALA A 51 -2.19 -10.62 0.21
CA ALA A 51 -3.29 -10.04 0.99
C ALA A 51 -3.01 -8.59 1.44
N GLN A 52 -1.75 -8.21 1.65
CA GLN A 52 -1.38 -6.84 1.97
C GLN A 52 -1.26 -5.99 0.70
N LEU A 53 -0.63 -6.54 -0.34
CA LEU A 53 -0.44 -5.83 -1.60
C LEU A 53 -1.76 -5.45 -2.28
N LEU A 54 -2.80 -6.26 -2.13
CA LEU A 54 -4.12 -6.00 -2.72
C LEU A 54 -5.04 -5.14 -1.83
N ARG A 55 -4.61 -4.73 -0.63
CA ARG A 55 -5.40 -3.81 0.21
C ARG A 55 -5.69 -2.51 -0.53
N SER A 56 -6.95 -2.13 -0.60
CA SER A 56 -7.40 -0.90 -1.26
C SER A 56 -7.07 0.34 -0.43
N ALA A 57 -8.04 1.06 0.16
CA ALA A 57 -7.79 2.14 1.10
C ALA A 57 -8.06 1.70 2.54
N SER A 58 -7.50 2.40 3.53
CA SER A 58 -7.81 2.13 4.93
C SER A 58 -9.24 2.49 5.32
N SER A 59 -9.83 3.48 4.63
CA SER A 59 -11.21 3.93 4.79
C SER A 59 -12.21 3.20 3.89
N TRP A 60 -11.88 2.00 3.42
CA TRP A 60 -12.73 1.23 2.50
C TRP A 60 -14.14 0.98 3.07
N GLU A 61 -14.27 0.71 4.37
CA GLU A 61 -15.58 0.51 5.03
C GLU A 61 -16.41 1.78 5.03
N ASP A 62 -15.83 2.92 5.45
CA ASP A 62 -16.49 4.23 5.46
C ASP A 62 -16.95 4.62 4.06
N CYS A 63 -16.19 4.20 3.05
CA CYS A 63 -16.49 4.42 1.63
C CYS A 63 -17.39 3.34 1.00
N GLN A 64 -17.84 2.36 1.77
CA GLN A 64 -18.64 1.21 1.28
C GLN A 64 -18.00 0.52 0.06
N ALA A 65 -16.68 0.45 0.05
CA ALA A 65 -15.90 -0.14 -1.04
C ALA A 65 -15.39 -1.55 -0.67
N ALA A 66 -14.81 -2.25 -1.65
CA ALA A 66 -14.16 -3.53 -1.39
C ALA A 66 -12.86 -3.35 -0.59
N PRO A 67 -12.55 -4.25 0.38
CA PRO A 67 -11.33 -4.19 1.19
C PRO A 67 -10.06 -4.43 0.36
N TYR A 68 -10.19 -5.08 -0.79
CA TYR A 68 -9.11 -5.42 -1.71
C TYR A 68 -9.47 -5.05 -3.13
N ALA A 69 -8.46 -4.82 -3.97
CA ALA A 69 -8.62 -4.59 -5.40
C ALA A 69 -7.39 -5.08 -6.16
N VAL A 70 -7.59 -5.75 -7.29
CA VAL A 70 -6.54 -6.01 -8.28
C VAL A 70 -6.44 -4.77 -9.17
N PRO A 71 -5.24 -4.21 -9.43
CA PRO A 71 -5.09 -3.14 -10.41
C PRO A 71 -5.45 -3.65 -11.82
N PRO A 72 -6.01 -2.81 -12.70
CA PRO A 72 -6.22 -3.16 -14.10
C PRO A 72 -4.95 -3.65 -14.78
N ALA A 73 -5.03 -4.61 -15.68
CA ALA A 73 -3.87 -5.22 -16.33
C ALA A 73 -2.94 -4.19 -17.03
N ALA A 74 -3.51 -3.11 -17.57
CA ALA A 74 -2.75 -2.01 -18.15
C ALA A 74 -1.84 -1.26 -17.15
N GLN A 75 -2.05 -1.44 -15.85
CA GLN A 75 -1.27 -0.79 -14.78
C GLN A 75 -0.33 -1.77 -14.04
N TRP A 76 -0.21 -3.02 -14.49
CA TRP A 76 0.65 -4.00 -13.80
C TRP A 76 2.14 -3.66 -13.89
N ALA A 77 2.57 -3.05 -14.99
CA ALA A 77 3.95 -2.55 -15.11
C ALA A 77 4.26 -1.48 -14.06
N ASP A 78 3.30 -0.64 -13.74
CA ASP A 78 3.42 0.43 -12.76
C ASP A 78 3.46 -0.15 -11.33
N ALA A 79 2.61 -1.16 -11.05
CA ALA A 79 2.66 -1.91 -9.80
C ALA A 79 4.00 -2.63 -9.63
N SER A 80 4.56 -3.20 -10.70
CA SER A 80 5.89 -3.80 -10.67
C SER A 80 6.99 -2.77 -10.40
N ALA A 81 6.90 -1.57 -10.98
CA ALA A 81 7.91 -0.53 -10.77
C ALA A 81 8.03 -0.10 -9.31
N VAL A 82 6.91 0.10 -8.60
CA VAL A 82 6.97 0.44 -7.17
C VAL A 82 7.47 -0.74 -6.33
N LEU A 83 7.15 -1.98 -6.69
CA LEU A 83 7.67 -3.16 -6.00
C LEU A 83 9.17 -3.33 -6.22
N GLN A 84 9.69 -3.07 -7.43
CA GLN A 84 11.14 -3.06 -7.70
C GLN A 84 11.87 -1.99 -6.87
N LEU A 85 11.28 -0.80 -6.70
CA LEU A 85 11.81 0.20 -5.77
C LEU A 85 11.84 -0.33 -4.33
N ILE A 86 10.75 -0.94 -3.85
CA ILE A 86 10.72 -1.56 -2.50
C ILE A 86 11.78 -2.66 -2.37
N GLN A 87 11.98 -3.49 -3.40
CA GLN A 87 13.02 -4.52 -3.42
C GLN A 87 14.41 -3.89 -3.30
N ALA A 88 14.70 -2.82 -4.04
CA ALA A 88 15.96 -2.09 -3.96
C ALA A 88 16.19 -1.47 -2.58
N LEU A 89 15.16 -0.86 -1.97
CA LEU A 89 15.23 -0.31 -0.61
C LEU A 89 15.53 -1.40 0.43
N LYS A 90 14.93 -2.58 0.29
CA LYS A 90 15.23 -3.74 1.17
C LYS A 90 16.64 -4.25 0.96
N ALA A 91 17.07 -4.45 -0.28
CA ALA A 91 18.40 -4.95 -0.62
C ALA A 91 19.53 -4.05 -0.09
N GLN A 92 19.28 -2.73 0.00
CA GLN A 92 20.23 -1.75 0.54
C GLN A 92 20.08 -1.53 2.06
N GLY A 93 19.21 -2.26 2.74
CA GLY A 93 18.97 -2.12 4.18
C GLY A 93 18.26 -0.82 4.58
N VAL A 94 17.72 -0.07 3.61
CA VAL A 94 16.98 1.18 3.84
C VAL A 94 15.60 0.91 4.44
N LEU A 95 14.96 -0.19 4.01
CA LEU A 95 13.64 -0.61 4.48
C LEU A 95 13.73 -2.04 5.03
N GLY A 96 13.50 -2.20 6.34
CA GLY A 96 13.41 -3.50 7.00
C GLY A 96 12.07 -4.19 6.78
N ALA A 97 11.61 -4.95 7.76
CA ALA A 97 10.26 -5.51 7.74
C ALA A 97 9.19 -4.41 7.85
N PHE A 98 8.12 -4.54 7.09
CA PHE A 98 7.03 -3.56 7.01
C PHE A 98 5.68 -4.24 6.74
N GLU A 99 4.60 -3.51 6.96
CA GLU A 99 3.24 -3.89 6.60
C GLU A 99 2.67 -2.89 5.59
N VAL A 100 2.05 -3.39 4.49
CA VAL A 100 1.35 -2.56 3.52
C VAL A 100 -0.12 -2.41 3.92
N HIS A 101 -0.61 -1.17 3.97
CA HIS A 101 -1.96 -0.81 4.39
C HIS A 101 -2.86 -0.41 3.22
N SER A 102 -2.30 0.08 2.13
CA SER A 102 -3.02 0.52 0.94
C SER A 102 -2.10 0.46 -0.28
N SER A 103 -2.67 0.05 -1.41
CA SER A 103 -2.01 0.04 -2.71
C SER A 103 -2.92 0.65 -3.77
N TYR A 104 -3.36 -0.11 -4.78
CA TYR A 104 -4.26 0.41 -5.81
C TYR A 104 -5.61 0.85 -5.23
N ARG A 105 -6.10 2.00 -5.68
CA ARG A 105 -7.44 2.55 -5.37
C ARG A 105 -8.15 2.89 -6.67
N ASN A 106 -9.35 2.34 -6.85
CA ASN A 106 -10.18 2.80 -7.96
C ASN A 106 -10.62 4.28 -7.77
N PRO A 107 -11.05 4.97 -8.84
CA PRO A 107 -11.37 6.40 -8.76
C PRO A 107 -12.43 6.76 -7.71
N ALA A 108 -13.49 5.95 -7.56
CA ALA A 108 -14.55 6.20 -6.60
C ALA A 108 -14.04 6.13 -5.16
N LEU A 109 -13.28 5.07 -4.83
CA LEU A 109 -12.68 4.92 -3.51
C LEU A 109 -11.63 6.00 -3.24
N ASN A 110 -10.80 6.36 -4.22
CA ASN A 110 -9.81 7.43 -4.03
C ASN A 110 -10.48 8.77 -3.71
N ALA A 111 -11.56 9.13 -4.40
CA ALA A 111 -12.31 10.35 -4.15
C ALA A 111 -12.95 10.35 -2.75
N CYS A 112 -13.63 9.26 -2.37
CA CYS A 112 -14.24 9.12 -1.04
C CYS A 112 -13.20 9.15 0.09
N ALA A 113 -12.06 8.51 -0.10
CA ALA A 113 -10.96 8.48 0.87
C ALA A 113 -10.17 9.79 0.97
N GLY A 114 -10.60 10.87 0.30
CA GLY A 114 -9.92 12.17 0.30
C GLY A 114 -8.58 12.17 -0.44
N GLY A 115 -8.37 11.21 -1.35
CA GLY A 115 -7.16 11.13 -2.16
C GLY A 115 -7.07 12.24 -3.20
N ALA A 116 -5.86 12.70 -3.52
CA ALA A 116 -5.64 13.70 -4.55
C ALA A 116 -6.18 13.21 -5.92
N ALA A 117 -6.67 14.14 -6.75
CA ALA A 117 -7.20 13.82 -8.09
C ALA A 117 -6.16 13.15 -9.03
N ARG A 118 -4.88 13.40 -8.77
CA ARG A 118 -3.74 12.77 -9.47
C ARG A 118 -2.93 11.89 -8.51
N SER A 119 -3.62 11.11 -7.68
CA SER A 119 -2.98 10.19 -6.74
C SER A 119 -2.25 9.06 -7.48
N ALA A 120 -1.03 8.74 -7.06
CA ALA A 120 -0.29 7.60 -7.59
C ALA A 120 -0.99 6.25 -7.32
N HIS A 121 -1.84 6.16 -6.32
CA HIS A 121 -2.66 4.98 -6.05
C HIS A 121 -3.69 4.68 -7.15
N LEU A 122 -4.16 5.69 -7.88
CA LEU A 122 -5.09 5.51 -9.02
C LEU A 122 -4.46 4.73 -10.18
N LEU A 123 -3.15 4.77 -10.28
CA LEU A 123 -2.37 4.20 -11.38
C LEU A 123 -1.48 3.02 -10.90
N ALA A 124 -1.75 2.50 -9.71
CA ALA A 124 -1.01 1.40 -9.07
C ALA A 124 0.50 1.68 -8.83
N TYR A 125 0.95 2.94 -8.92
CA TYR A 125 2.35 3.32 -8.70
C TYR A 125 2.76 3.39 -7.22
N ALA A 126 1.85 3.19 -6.26
CA ALA A 126 2.09 3.54 -4.86
C ALA A 126 1.73 2.44 -3.87
N VAL A 127 2.45 2.44 -2.75
CA VAL A 127 2.10 1.72 -1.53
C VAL A 127 2.18 2.65 -0.32
N ASP A 128 1.21 2.51 0.61
CA ASP A 128 1.26 3.09 1.94
C ASP A 128 1.63 2.00 2.95
N LEU A 129 2.69 2.21 3.71
CA LEU A 129 3.24 1.19 4.62
C LEU A 129 3.61 1.75 5.99
N THR A 130 3.79 0.84 6.97
CA THR A 130 4.46 1.13 8.23
C THR A 130 5.58 0.12 8.48
N PRO A 131 6.74 0.54 9.02
CA PRO A 131 7.76 -0.38 9.52
C PRO A 131 7.17 -1.29 10.60
N ALA A 132 7.54 -2.57 10.59
CA ALA A 132 7.00 -3.57 11.52
C ALA A 132 7.44 -3.35 12.97
N SER A 133 8.53 -2.61 13.22
CA SER A 133 9.07 -2.33 14.56
C SER A 133 9.08 -0.83 14.82
N PRO A 134 8.27 -0.31 15.78
CA PRO A 134 8.19 1.12 16.10
C PRO A 134 9.52 1.80 16.43
N PRO A 135 10.51 1.19 17.14
CA PRO A 135 11.80 1.83 17.43
C PRO A 135 12.64 2.11 16.18
N ALA A 136 12.39 1.38 15.08
CA ALA A 136 13.11 1.55 13.84
C ALA A 136 12.61 2.73 12.98
N LEU A 137 11.44 3.31 13.30
CA LEU A 137 10.81 4.33 12.46
C LEU A 137 11.69 5.57 12.22
N PRO A 138 12.32 6.19 13.22
CA PRO A 138 13.20 7.36 13.00
C PRO A 138 14.38 7.04 12.08
N LEU A 139 15.06 5.91 12.32
CA LEU A 139 16.19 5.46 11.50
C LEU A 139 15.76 5.11 10.07
N THR A 140 14.60 4.47 9.92
CA THR A 140 14.01 4.15 8.62
C THR A 140 13.68 5.43 7.84
N LEU A 141 13.10 6.45 8.49
CA LEU A 141 12.80 7.72 7.84
C LEU A 141 14.05 8.45 7.39
N GLU A 142 15.10 8.48 8.22
CA GLU A 142 16.39 9.07 7.87
C GLU A 142 17.04 8.35 6.69
N ALA A 143 17.05 7.00 6.70
CA ALA A 143 17.58 6.18 5.62
C ALA A 143 16.78 6.37 4.31
N LEU A 144 15.44 6.42 4.38
CA LEU A 144 14.57 6.71 3.24
C LEU A 144 14.84 8.12 2.67
N CYS A 145 15.02 9.13 3.53
CA CYS A 145 15.35 10.47 3.09
C CYS A 145 16.75 10.53 2.43
N SER A 146 17.73 9.82 2.97
CA SER A 146 19.04 9.71 2.37
C SER A 146 18.97 9.05 0.99
N PHE A 147 18.27 7.91 0.86
CA PHE A 147 18.06 7.25 -0.42
C PHE A 147 17.31 8.17 -1.40
N TRP A 148 16.25 8.84 -0.96
CA TRP A 148 15.47 9.74 -1.80
C TRP A 148 16.34 10.88 -2.36
N ARG A 149 17.23 11.47 -1.56
CA ARG A 149 18.15 12.53 -2.02
C ARG A 149 19.19 12.02 -3.00
N THR A 150 19.73 10.82 -2.80
CA THR A 150 20.89 10.32 -3.56
C THR A 150 20.50 9.48 -4.78
N GLN A 151 19.41 8.75 -4.73
CA GLN A 151 18.97 7.79 -5.75
C GLN A 151 17.52 7.98 -6.19
N GLY A 152 16.72 8.73 -5.44
CA GLY A 152 15.27 8.84 -5.66
C GLY A 152 14.90 9.40 -7.03
N ALA A 153 15.71 10.30 -7.61
CA ALA A 153 15.46 10.85 -8.93
C ALA A 153 15.47 9.77 -10.04
N VAL A 154 16.42 8.82 -9.98
CA VAL A 154 16.53 7.69 -10.93
C VAL A 154 15.29 6.80 -10.85
N TRP A 155 14.77 6.57 -9.66
CA TRP A 155 13.56 5.78 -9.41
C TRP A 155 12.26 6.55 -9.62
N LYS A 156 12.31 7.85 -9.94
CA LYS A 156 11.14 8.75 -9.90
C LYS A 156 10.40 8.63 -8.55
N MET A 157 11.15 8.46 -7.46
CA MET A 157 10.60 8.13 -6.15
C MET A 157 9.82 9.30 -5.56
N GLY A 158 8.52 9.10 -5.37
CA GLY A 158 7.71 9.90 -4.46
C GLY A 158 7.85 9.34 -3.05
N LEU A 159 8.14 10.20 -2.08
CA LEU A 159 8.23 9.83 -0.66
C LEU A 159 7.37 10.78 0.16
N GLY A 160 6.37 10.23 0.83
CA GLY A 160 5.46 10.99 1.66
C GLY A 160 5.34 10.44 3.06
N ARG A 161 4.92 11.28 4.01
CA ARG A 161 4.52 10.86 5.34
C ARG A 161 3.19 11.47 5.70
N TYR A 162 2.20 10.62 5.95
CA TYR A 162 0.90 11.05 6.44
C TYR A 162 0.96 11.50 7.91
N ALA A 163 0.00 12.34 8.32
CA ALA A 163 -0.17 12.72 9.72
C ALA A 163 -0.38 11.50 10.66
N SER A 164 -0.91 10.39 10.12
CA SER A 164 -1.05 9.10 10.82
C SER A 164 0.28 8.40 11.11
N GLY A 165 1.40 8.88 10.55
CA GLY A 165 2.71 8.27 10.65
C GLY A 165 3.03 7.25 9.55
N ARG A 166 2.07 6.89 8.69
CA ARG A 166 2.30 5.99 7.55
C ARG A 166 3.25 6.64 6.55
N ILE A 167 4.03 5.79 5.89
CA ILE A 167 4.96 6.19 4.84
C ILE A 167 4.32 5.85 3.49
N HIS A 168 4.31 6.82 2.59
CA HIS A 168 3.92 6.65 1.20
C HIS A 168 5.17 6.53 0.34
N ILE A 169 5.23 5.50 -0.51
CA ILE A 169 6.30 5.30 -1.49
C ILE A 169 5.64 5.09 -2.85
N ASP A 170 6.10 5.84 -3.86
CA ASP A 170 5.63 5.70 -5.24
C ASP A 170 6.75 5.90 -6.26
N THR A 171 6.47 5.54 -7.53
CA THR A 171 7.35 5.74 -8.69
C THR A 171 6.76 6.70 -9.73
N TYR A 172 5.80 7.56 -9.33
CA TYR A 172 5.11 8.47 -10.22
C TYR A 172 5.89 9.76 -10.52
N GLY A 173 6.79 10.16 -9.61
CA GLY A 173 7.63 11.34 -9.81
C GLY A 173 8.49 11.66 -8.60
N TRP A 174 9.71 12.14 -8.85
CA TRP A 174 10.64 12.51 -7.78
C TRP A 174 10.13 13.73 -7.01
N ARG A 175 9.55 13.47 -5.86
CA ARG A 175 8.97 14.48 -4.98
C ARG A 175 8.89 13.96 -3.54
N THR A 176 8.73 14.89 -2.60
CA THR A 176 8.52 14.55 -1.19
C THR A 176 7.47 15.46 -0.57
N TRP A 177 6.76 14.96 0.46
CA TRP A 177 5.74 15.71 1.19
C TRP A 177 5.58 15.18 2.62
N GLY A 178 5.00 16.00 3.50
CA GLY A 178 4.74 15.67 4.90
C GLY A 178 3.27 15.63 5.25
N GLY A 179 2.95 15.73 6.54
CA GLY A 179 1.61 15.50 7.10
C GLY A 179 0.49 16.40 6.56
N ASP A 180 0.83 17.58 6.04
CA ASP A 180 -0.12 18.51 5.39
C ASP A 180 -0.21 18.32 3.86
N GLY A 181 0.47 17.31 3.31
CA GLY A 181 0.53 17.03 1.88
C GLY A 181 1.46 17.95 1.08
N THR A 182 2.19 18.86 1.73
CA THR A 182 3.12 19.77 1.06
C THR A 182 4.58 19.36 1.22
N ALA A 183 5.42 19.80 0.29
CA ALA A 183 6.86 19.59 0.38
C ALA A 183 7.47 20.28 1.61
N ARG A 184 6.89 21.40 2.04
CA ARG A 184 7.37 22.22 3.17
C ARG A 184 7.41 21.44 4.49
N THR A 185 6.49 20.49 4.72
CA THR A 185 6.43 19.67 5.93
C THR A 185 7.10 18.31 5.76
N SER A 186 7.77 18.07 4.62
CA SER A 186 8.53 16.84 4.40
C SER A 186 9.70 16.72 5.36
N LEU A 187 9.91 15.54 5.91
CA LEU A 187 11.06 15.21 6.75
C LEU A 187 12.37 15.14 5.96
N CYS A 188 12.31 15.08 4.62
CA CYS A 188 13.49 14.94 3.77
C CYS A 188 14.01 16.28 3.25
N GLN A 189 13.32 17.38 3.51
CA GLN A 189 13.87 18.70 3.26
C GLN A 189 14.98 18.97 4.29
N THR A 190 16.18 19.26 3.83
CA THR A 190 17.21 19.86 4.69
C THR A 190 16.67 21.20 5.19
N ALA A 191 16.75 21.44 6.51
CA ALA A 191 16.61 22.78 7.03
C ALA A 191 17.61 23.66 6.28
N SER A 192 17.10 24.62 5.51
CA SER A 192 17.90 25.65 4.85
C SER A 192 18.50 26.58 5.89
#